data_eea30847d504c0f0f1d0c33b3c255526
#
_entry.id   eea30847d504c0f0f1d0c33b3c255526
#
_cell.length_a   1.000
_cell.length_b   1.000
_cell.length_c   1.000
_cell.angle_alpha   90.00
_cell.angle_beta   90.00
_cell.angle_gamma   90.00
#
_symmetry.space_group_name_H-M   'P 1'
#
loop_
_entity.id
_entity.type
_entity.pdbx_description
1 polymer ?
#
loop_
_entity_poly.entity_id
_entity_poly.type
_entity_poly.pdbx_seq_one_letter_code
_entity_poly.pdbx_strand_id
1 'polypeptide(L)'
;MKKLLGLISIISCAFVLALSFTSCSSDDGPKISKNSYYVGLYVTSGKPHSSIASGDDGRAYLASVDAKLLAISKQFGAEHVTQAEAKKNYQNMVAAMQELAASVAAEPTTHTAKFDYHYFAGYGPKGIKGGYIETKEFDLVYDGISE
;
A
#
# COMPACT_ATOMS: atom_id res chain seq x y z
N MET A 1 -4.93 23.12 1.58
CA MET A 1 -3.74 22.30 1.34
C MET A 1 -2.80 22.19 2.53
N LYS A 2 -2.53 23.26 3.27
CA LYS A 2 -1.66 23.20 4.47
C LYS A 2 -2.23 22.35 5.61
N LYS A 3 -3.54 22.14 5.67
CA LYS A 3 -4.18 21.35 6.74
C LYS A 3 -4.11 19.84 6.53
N LEU A 4 -3.92 19.38 5.30
CA LEU A 4 -3.78 17.95 5.00
C LEU A 4 -2.40 17.39 5.39
N LEU A 5 -1.38 18.22 5.29
CA LEU A 5 -0.02 17.83 5.71
C LEU A 5 0.10 17.62 7.22
N GLY A 6 -0.71 18.32 8.01
CA GLY A 6 -0.75 18.16 9.45
C GLY A 6 -1.40 16.85 9.91
N LEU A 7 -2.37 16.35 9.17
CA LEU A 7 -3.06 15.10 9.49
C LEU A 7 -2.19 13.86 9.23
N ILE A 8 -1.40 13.90 8.16
CA ILE A 8 -0.49 12.80 7.82
C ILE A 8 0.61 12.65 8.89
N SER A 9 1.05 13.77 9.45
CA SER A 9 2.07 13.77 10.50
C SER A 9 1.58 13.16 11.82
N ILE A 10 0.29 13.32 12.13
CA ILE A 10 -0.28 12.80 13.39
C ILE A 10 -0.48 11.29 13.33
N ILE A 11 -0.85 10.76 12.16
CA ILE A 11 -1.03 9.32 11.96
C ILE A 11 0.32 8.60 12.07
N SER A 12 1.39 9.23 11.58
CA SER A 12 2.74 8.65 11.66
C SER A 12 3.24 8.45 13.09
N CYS A 13 2.89 9.36 14.01
CA CYS A 13 3.33 9.25 15.40
C CYS A 13 2.56 8.19 16.22
N ALA A 14 1.30 7.93 15.87
CA ALA A 14 0.50 6.94 16.60
C ALA A 14 0.96 5.51 16.33
N PHE A 15 1.64 5.26 15.20
CA PHE A 15 2.12 3.93 14.83
C PHE A 15 3.37 3.49 15.57
N VAL A 16 4.21 4.40 15.98
CA VAL A 16 5.47 4.07 16.66
C VAL A 16 5.23 3.47 18.05
N LEU A 17 4.16 3.88 18.71
CA LEU A 17 3.85 3.42 20.07
C LEU A 17 3.26 2.00 20.10
N ALA A 18 2.72 1.52 18.99
CA ALA A 18 2.13 0.18 18.93
C ALA A 18 3.17 -0.93 18.70
N LEU A 19 4.41 -0.59 18.35
CA LEU A 19 5.47 -1.56 18.10
C LEU A 19 6.06 -2.19 19.37
N SER A 20 5.83 -1.58 20.52
CA SER A 20 6.44 -2.04 21.77
C SER A 20 5.70 -3.21 22.43
N PHE A 21 4.55 -3.63 21.91
CA PHE A 21 3.74 -4.69 22.54
C PHE A 21 3.87 -6.05 21.88
N THR A 22 4.64 -6.19 20.81
CA THR A 22 4.72 -7.44 20.04
C THR A 22 5.82 -8.40 20.46
N SER A 23 6.61 -8.05 21.47
CA SER A 23 7.76 -8.85 21.88
C SER A 23 7.46 -9.96 22.89
N CYS A 24 6.22 -10.12 23.32
CA CYS A 24 5.88 -11.00 24.43
C CYS A 24 5.02 -12.20 24.08
N SER A 25 4.88 -12.57 22.82
CA SER A 25 4.15 -13.78 22.49
C SER A 25 5.07 -14.99 22.69
N SER A 26 4.80 -15.75 23.70
CA SER A 26 5.40 -17.06 23.90
C SER A 26 4.91 -18.01 22.81
N ASP A 27 5.83 -18.69 22.18
CA ASP A 27 5.54 -19.51 21.03
C ASP A 27 5.52 -20.98 21.34
N ASP A 28 4.33 -21.47 21.42
CA ASP A 28 4.06 -22.90 21.38
C ASP A 28 3.37 -23.31 20.07
N GLY A 29 3.59 -22.53 19.00
CA GLY A 29 3.01 -22.83 17.70
C GLY A 29 3.82 -23.85 16.89
N PRO A 30 3.20 -24.44 15.86
CA PRO A 30 3.88 -25.40 14.99
C PRO A 30 5.10 -24.77 14.33
N LYS A 31 6.04 -25.59 13.98
CA LYS A 31 7.43 -25.38 13.55
C LYS A 31 7.66 -24.53 12.29
N ILE A 32 6.78 -23.59 11.98
CA ILE A 32 7.07 -22.53 11.02
C ILE A 32 8.04 -21.58 11.71
N SER A 33 9.18 -21.32 11.12
CA SER A 33 10.13 -20.37 11.71
C SER A 33 9.42 -19.05 11.99
N LYS A 34 9.67 -18.50 13.17
CA LYS A 34 8.99 -17.27 13.64
C LYS A 34 8.99 -16.13 12.64
N ASN A 35 9.97 -16.08 11.76
CA ASN A 35 10.21 -15.02 10.82
C ASN A 35 10.04 -15.46 9.36
N SER A 36 8.99 -16.24 9.09
CA SER A 36 8.74 -16.76 7.76
C SER A 36 7.54 -16.14 7.04
N TYR A 37 7.09 -14.98 7.51
CA TYR A 37 5.96 -14.28 6.90
C TYR A 37 6.43 -13.11 6.02
N TYR A 38 5.59 -12.74 5.08
CA TYR A 38 5.83 -11.60 4.20
C TYR A 38 4.55 -10.76 4.10
N VAL A 39 4.73 -9.51 3.72
CA VAL A 39 3.68 -8.56 3.40
C VAL A 39 4.13 -7.73 2.20
N GLY A 40 3.24 -7.45 1.29
CA GLY A 40 3.58 -6.68 0.10
C GLY A 40 2.38 -6.10 -0.62
N LEU A 41 2.69 -5.20 -1.53
CA LEU A 41 1.76 -4.59 -2.47
C LEU A 41 2.08 -5.09 -3.88
N TYR A 42 1.08 -5.62 -4.56
CA TYR A 42 1.26 -6.30 -5.85
C TYR A 42 0.22 -5.82 -6.86
N VAL A 43 0.59 -5.88 -8.13
CA VAL A 43 -0.34 -5.65 -9.24
C VAL A 43 -1.33 -6.81 -9.32
N THR A 44 -2.61 -6.50 -9.42
CA THR A 44 -3.66 -7.52 -9.52
C THR A 44 -3.61 -8.19 -10.89
N SER A 45 -3.41 -9.49 -10.90
CA SER A 45 -3.37 -10.29 -12.13
C SER A 45 -4.73 -10.31 -12.83
N GLY A 46 -4.70 -10.23 -14.16
CA GLY A 46 -5.92 -10.31 -14.97
C GLY A 46 -6.72 -9.02 -15.08
N LYS A 47 -6.27 -7.95 -14.46
CA LYS A 47 -6.88 -6.63 -14.60
C LYS A 47 -5.99 -5.69 -15.42
N PRO A 48 -6.57 -4.68 -16.10
CA PRO A 48 -5.78 -3.70 -16.82
C PRO A 48 -4.82 -2.97 -15.88
N HIS A 49 -3.68 -2.59 -16.40
CA HIS A 49 -2.72 -1.75 -15.68
C HIS A 49 -2.04 -0.86 -16.70
N SER A 50 -2.51 0.38 -16.81
CA SER A 50 -2.05 1.30 -17.83
C SER A 50 -1.93 2.72 -17.29
N SER A 51 -1.04 3.48 -17.87
CA SER A 51 -0.91 4.90 -17.59
C SER A 51 -0.45 5.67 -18.81
N ILE A 52 -1.03 6.82 -19.00
CA ILE A 52 -0.64 7.80 -20.02
C ILE A 52 -0.64 9.17 -19.37
N ALA A 53 0.40 9.95 -19.61
CA ALA A 53 0.46 11.34 -19.18
C ALA A 53 1.12 12.19 -20.24
N SER A 54 0.57 13.36 -20.48
CA SER A 54 1.13 14.36 -21.39
C SER A 54 1.30 15.69 -20.67
N GLY A 55 2.15 16.55 -21.21
CA GLY A 55 2.47 17.81 -20.55
C GLY A 55 3.21 17.65 -19.22
N ASP A 56 3.68 18.75 -18.69
CA ASP A 56 4.43 18.73 -17.42
C ASP A 56 3.52 18.45 -16.23
N ASP A 57 2.32 18.97 -16.26
CA ASP A 57 1.32 18.79 -15.21
C ASP A 57 0.88 17.32 -15.09
N GLY A 58 0.51 16.71 -16.22
CA GLY A 58 0.08 15.31 -16.25
C GLY A 58 1.18 14.36 -15.79
N ARG A 59 2.40 14.58 -16.29
CA ARG A 59 3.56 13.78 -15.86
C ARG A 59 3.88 13.96 -14.38
N ALA A 60 3.80 15.19 -13.87
CA ALA A 60 4.04 15.47 -12.45
C ALA A 60 3.00 14.80 -11.56
N TYR A 61 1.75 14.83 -11.94
CA TYR A 61 0.68 14.17 -11.18
C TYR A 61 0.86 12.65 -11.18
N LEU A 62 1.06 12.06 -12.34
CA LEU A 62 1.31 10.60 -12.44
C LEU A 62 2.53 10.19 -11.61
N ALA A 63 3.63 10.93 -11.73
CA ALA A 63 4.85 10.67 -10.96
C ALA A 63 4.61 10.76 -9.44
N SER A 64 3.75 11.68 -9.00
CA SER A 64 3.40 11.81 -7.58
C SER A 64 2.62 10.60 -7.06
N VAL A 65 1.70 10.05 -7.86
CA VAL A 65 0.97 8.83 -7.52
C VAL A 65 1.91 7.63 -7.47
N ASP A 66 2.75 7.47 -8.48
CA ASP A 66 3.74 6.38 -8.54
C ASP A 66 4.71 6.44 -7.36
N ALA A 67 5.15 7.64 -6.97
CA ALA A 67 6.04 7.83 -5.82
C ALA A 67 5.35 7.43 -4.50
N LYS A 68 4.07 7.74 -4.35
CA LYS A 68 3.28 7.33 -3.17
C LYS A 68 3.10 5.82 -3.11
N LEU A 69 2.81 5.17 -4.24
CA LEU A 69 2.72 3.71 -4.32
C LEU A 69 4.03 3.06 -3.92
N LEU A 70 5.14 3.56 -4.44
CA LEU A 70 6.47 3.04 -4.10
C LEU A 70 6.78 3.26 -2.62
N ALA A 71 6.46 4.41 -2.07
CA ALA A 71 6.67 4.72 -0.66
C ALA A 71 5.87 3.79 0.26
N ILE A 72 4.61 3.53 -0.06
CA ILE A 72 3.75 2.59 0.68
C ILE A 72 4.35 1.18 0.64
N SER A 73 4.75 0.73 -0.55
CA SER A 73 5.35 -0.58 -0.74
C SER A 73 6.65 -0.74 0.08
N LYS A 74 7.50 0.27 0.10
CA LYS A 74 8.77 0.25 0.84
C LYS A 74 8.56 0.38 2.35
N GLN A 75 7.61 1.20 2.77
CA GLN A 75 7.40 1.48 4.19
C GLN A 75 6.79 0.27 4.92
N PHE A 76 5.84 -0.40 4.31
CA PHE A 76 5.08 -1.47 4.93
C PHE A 76 5.40 -2.86 4.37
N GLY A 77 6.03 -2.95 3.22
CA GLY A 77 6.49 -4.21 2.66
C GLY A 77 7.61 -4.80 3.52
N ALA A 78 7.55 -6.08 3.77
CA ALA A 78 8.57 -6.79 4.56
C ALA A 78 8.59 -8.27 4.21
N GLU A 79 9.76 -8.86 4.39
CA GLU A 79 9.97 -10.31 4.29
C GLU A 79 10.68 -10.80 5.54
N HIS A 80 10.52 -12.08 5.85
CA HIS A 80 11.15 -12.71 7.01
C HIS A 80 10.78 -12.05 8.34
N VAL A 81 9.52 -11.68 8.48
CA VAL A 81 8.97 -11.11 9.71
C VAL A 81 8.02 -12.11 10.39
N THR A 82 7.66 -11.83 11.62
CA THR A 82 6.67 -12.63 12.35
C THR A 82 5.28 -12.44 11.75
N GLN A 83 4.38 -13.36 12.02
CA GLN A 83 2.99 -13.24 11.59
C GLN A 83 2.34 -11.96 12.13
N ALA A 84 2.59 -11.62 13.38
CA ALA A 84 2.05 -10.42 14.01
C ALA A 84 2.55 -9.15 13.34
N GLU A 85 3.83 -9.09 13.00
CA GLU A 85 4.44 -7.97 12.28
C GLU A 85 3.90 -7.86 10.85
N ALA A 86 3.79 -8.97 10.15
CA ALA A 86 3.24 -9.01 8.80
C ALA A 86 1.79 -8.52 8.78
N LYS A 87 0.97 -9.00 9.71
CA LYS A 87 -0.43 -8.56 9.85
C LYS A 87 -0.53 -7.07 10.14
N LYS A 88 0.30 -6.56 11.03
CA LYS A 88 0.32 -5.15 11.38
C LYS A 88 0.73 -4.28 10.18
N ASN A 89 1.80 -4.66 9.50
CA ASN A 89 2.24 -3.96 8.30
C ASN A 89 1.19 -4.02 7.20
N TYR A 90 0.51 -5.14 7.06
CA TYR A 90 -0.62 -5.28 6.15
C TYR A 90 -1.75 -4.29 6.48
N GLN A 91 -2.15 -4.21 7.74
CA GLN A 91 -3.20 -3.27 8.16
C GLN A 91 -2.80 -1.82 7.89
N ASN A 92 -1.55 -1.46 8.13
CA ASN A 92 -1.01 -0.14 7.83
C ASN A 92 -0.96 0.14 6.34
N MET A 93 -0.56 -0.85 5.55
CA MET A 93 -0.55 -0.76 4.09
C MET A 93 -1.96 -0.56 3.54
N VAL A 94 -2.94 -1.30 4.04
CA VAL A 94 -4.35 -1.15 3.66
C VAL A 94 -4.85 0.26 3.96
N ALA A 95 -4.57 0.79 5.15
CA ALA A 95 -4.96 2.15 5.52
C ALA A 95 -4.32 3.20 4.59
N ALA A 96 -3.03 3.07 4.31
CA ALA A 96 -2.33 3.98 3.40
C ALA A 96 -2.86 3.90 1.96
N MET A 97 -3.18 2.71 1.47
CA MET A 97 -3.77 2.53 0.15
C MET A 97 -5.18 3.06 0.06
N GLN A 98 -5.98 2.94 1.12
CA GLN A 98 -7.32 3.54 1.17
C GLN A 98 -7.24 5.08 1.08
N GLU A 99 -6.29 5.69 1.79
CA GLU A 99 -6.06 7.13 1.71
C GLU A 99 -5.62 7.56 0.30
N LEU A 100 -4.70 6.81 -0.32
CA LEU A 100 -4.25 7.10 -1.67
C LEU A 100 -5.39 6.95 -2.68
N ALA A 101 -6.18 5.90 -2.60
CA ALA A 101 -7.33 5.69 -3.48
C ALA A 101 -8.36 6.80 -3.32
N ALA A 102 -8.64 7.23 -2.09
CA ALA A 102 -9.53 8.34 -1.82
C ALA A 102 -9.00 9.66 -2.38
N SER A 103 -7.69 9.90 -2.28
CA SER A 103 -7.07 11.11 -2.81
C SER A 103 -7.10 11.15 -4.35
N VAL A 104 -6.90 10.02 -5.01
CA VAL A 104 -7.02 9.90 -6.47
C VAL A 104 -8.47 10.13 -6.90
N ALA A 105 -9.44 9.55 -6.21
CA ALA A 105 -10.86 9.72 -6.51
C ALA A 105 -11.33 11.16 -6.29
N ALA A 106 -10.75 11.88 -5.34
CA ALA A 106 -11.08 13.28 -5.03
C ALA A 106 -10.29 14.29 -5.86
N GLU A 107 -9.26 13.87 -6.58
CA GLU A 107 -8.43 14.75 -7.39
C GLU A 107 -9.26 15.31 -8.56
N PRO A 108 -9.25 16.64 -8.81
CA PRO A 108 -9.92 17.21 -9.98
C PRO A 108 -9.36 16.61 -11.27
N THR A 109 -10.24 16.33 -12.22
CA THR A 109 -9.87 15.74 -13.52
C THR A 109 -9.26 16.76 -14.49
N THR A 110 -8.40 17.63 -13.97
CA THR A 110 -7.77 18.72 -14.70
C THR A 110 -6.38 18.40 -15.23
N HIS A 111 -5.79 17.32 -14.76
CA HIS A 111 -4.46 16.89 -15.21
C HIS A 111 -4.56 16.14 -16.53
N THR A 112 -3.56 16.31 -17.40
CA THR A 112 -3.44 15.58 -18.66
C THR A 112 -2.84 14.20 -18.44
N ALA A 113 -3.52 13.41 -17.62
CA ALA A 113 -3.12 12.06 -17.25
C ALA A 113 -4.33 11.15 -17.20
N LYS A 114 -4.11 9.90 -17.57
CA LYS A 114 -5.07 8.81 -17.36
C LYS A 114 -4.33 7.62 -16.84
N PHE A 115 -4.85 6.97 -15.82
CA PHE A 115 -4.30 5.70 -15.38
C PHE A 115 -5.39 4.80 -14.81
N ASP A 116 -5.16 3.51 -14.97
CA ASP A 116 -6.02 2.44 -14.51
C ASP A 116 -5.12 1.44 -13.81
N TYR A 117 -5.00 1.58 -12.50
CA TYR A 117 -4.13 0.78 -11.65
C TYR A 117 -4.93 -0.09 -10.71
N HIS A 118 -4.64 -1.37 -10.72
CA HIS A 118 -5.25 -2.35 -9.83
C HIS A 118 -4.17 -3.05 -9.03
N TYR A 119 -4.19 -2.82 -7.72
CA TYR A 119 -3.24 -3.40 -6.78
C TYR A 119 -3.97 -4.21 -5.72
N PHE A 120 -3.25 -5.12 -5.10
CA PHE A 120 -3.70 -5.71 -3.86
C PHE A 120 -2.57 -5.72 -2.83
N ALA A 121 -2.94 -5.47 -1.58
CA ALA A 121 -2.08 -5.71 -0.43
C ALA A 121 -2.34 -7.13 0.07
N GLY A 122 -1.30 -7.82 0.50
CA GLY A 122 -1.46 -9.17 1.03
C GLY A 122 -0.36 -9.54 1.99
N TYR A 123 -0.65 -10.43 2.93
CA TYR A 123 0.36 -11.03 3.79
C TYR A 123 0.11 -12.53 3.98
N GLY A 124 1.16 -13.27 4.22
CA GLY A 124 1.06 -14.70 4.42
C GLY A 124 2.40 -15.36 4.70
N PRO A 125 2.40 -16.68 4.92
CA PRO A 125 3.63 -17.43 5.13
C PRO A 125 4.42 -17.56 3.82
N LYS A 126 5.73 -17.38 3.91
CA LYS A 126 6.63 -17.53 2.78
C LYS A 126 6.76 -19.01 2.40
N GLY A 127 6.79 -19.27 1.10
CA GLY A 127 7.03 -20.61 0.57
C GLY A 127 5.80 -21.47 0.35
N ILE A 128 4.63 -21.01 0.71
CA ILE A 128 3.38 -21.70 0.41
C ILE A 128 2.77 -21.10 -0.86
N LYS A 129 2.61 -21.90 -1.88
CA LYS A 129 2.05 -21.46 -3.16
C LYS A 129 0.62 -20.95 -2.97
N GLY A 130 0.38 -19.66 -3.23
CA GLY A 130 -0.91 -19.02 -3.03
C GLY A 130 -1.25 -18.71 -1.57
N GLY A 131 -0.26 -18.65 -0.71
CA GLY A 131 -0.43 -18.59 0.74
C GLY A 131 -0.69 -17.22 1.34
N TYR A 132 -1.60 -16.44 0.81
CA TYR A 132 -2.04 -15.24 1.50
C TYR A 132 -3.04 -15.60 2.60
N ILE A 133 -2.85 -15.05 3.80
CA ILE A 133 -3.83 -15.14 4.88
C ILE A 133 -4.94 -14.13 4.64
N GLU A 134 -4.57 -12.92 4.27
CA GLU A 134 -5.53 -11.86 3.89
C GLU A 134 -5.02 -11.10 2.69
N THR A 135 -5.94 -10.63 1.87
CA THR A 135 -5.69 -9.72 0.77
C THR A 135 -6.76 -8.64 0.73
N LYS A 136 -6.39 -7.47 0.22
CA LYS A 136 -7.31 -6.37 -0.04
C LYS A 136 -6.98 -5.73 -1.37
N GLU A 137 -7.94 -5.64 -2.26
CA GLU A 137 -7.79 -5.01 -3.57
C GLU A 137 -8.05 -3.51 -3.51
N PHE A 138 -7.36 -2.76 -4.38
CA PHE A 138 -7.49 -1.32 -4.54
C PHE A 138 -7.48 -0.96 -6.00
N ASP A 139 -8.40 -0.11 -6.38
CA ASP A 139 -8.50 0.46 -7.72
C ASP A 139 -8.12 1.94 -7.67
N LEU A 140 -7.10 2.31 -8.43
CA LEU A 140 -6.64 3.68 -8.58
C LEU A 140 -6.91 4.06 -10.05
N VAL A 141 -8.06 4.64 -10.29
CA VAL A 141 -8.49 5.02 -11.64
C VAL A 141 -8.61 6.53 -11.71
N TYR A 142 -7.92 7.13 -12.67
CA TYR A 142 -7.97 8.55 -12.95
C TYR A 142 -8.18 8.78 -14.42
N ASP A 143 -9.21 9.54 -14.76
CA ASP A 143 -9.56 9.88 -16.12
C ASP A 143 -9.54 11.41 -16.28
N GLY A 144 -8.36 11.93 -16.48
CA GLY A 144 -8.14 13.36 -16.64
C GLY A 144 -8.40 13.84 -18.07
N ILE A 145 -7.90 15.04 -18.37
CA ILE A 145 -8.07 15.65 -19.68
C ILE A 145 -7.26 14.87 -20.72
N SER A 146 -7.88 14.53 -21.84
CA SER A 146 -7.16 14.06 -23.02
C SER A 146 -6.86 15.23 -23.95
N GLU A 147 -5.63 15.31 -24.44
CA GLU A 147 -5.29 16.26 -25.51
C GLU A 147 -5.99 15.90 -26.80
#